data_8d433ff51a5730cea3f3d1ae74a34af8
#
_entry.id   8d433ff51a5730cea3f3d1ae74a34af8
#
_cell.length_a   1.000
_cell.length_b   1.000
_cell.length_c   1.000
_cell.angle_alpha   90.00
_cell.angle_beta   90.00
_cell.angle_gamma   90.00
#
_symmetry.space_group_name_H-M   'P 1'
#
loop_
_entity.id
_entity.type
_entity.pdbx_description
1 polymer ?
#
loop_
_entity_poly.entity_id
_entity_poly.type
_entity_poly.pdbx_seq_one_letter_code
_entity_poly.pdbx_strand_id
1 'polypeptide(L)'
;MSEKIVNYEDEIDLRELIKTLWIYKYLILIFTSFITILSIIYVLQKNPTPIYKGSLYMEIGTIQDKNFQPVIIENAKDLAYILNLEFDVKAVIPKEILTINNLLPTKLIEISFENEDKNKIRETLKKIKDYIVEKHKKDTKYYENIIMTKQIGDIKISNEEINKPKKALIVAISFV
;
A
#
# COMPACT_ATOMS: atom_id res chain seq x y z
N MET A 1 -58.54 -40.52 -20.17
CA MET A 1 -57.27 -41.08 -19.71
C MET A 1 -56.31 -39.88 -19.49
N SER A 2 -56.15 -39.50 -18.25
CA SER A 2 -55.29 -38.35 -17.90
C SER A 2 -53.93 -38.91 -17.44
N GLU A 3 -52.90 -38.67 -18.27
CA GLU A 3 -51.51 -39.00 -17.89
C GLU A 3 -51.06 -38.03 -16.80
N LYS A 4 -50.74 -38.60 -15.65
CA LYS A 4 -50.18 -37.92 -14.52
C LYS A 4 -48.70 -37.71 -14.82
N ILE A 5 -48.32 -36.47 -15.21
CA ILE A 5 -46.92 -36.07 -15.29
C ILE A 5 -46.38 -36.05 -13.86
N VAL A 6 -45.57 -37.05 -13.54
CA VAL A 6 -44.80 -37.09 -12.27
C VAL A 6 -43.58 -36.22 -12.49
N ASN A 7 -43.61 -34.97 -11.99
CA ASN A 7 -42.42 -34.17 -11.82
C ASN A 7 -41.57 -34.84 -10.75
N TYR A 8 -40.50 -35.51 -11.14
CA TYR A 8 -39.39 -35.81 -10.27
C TYR A 8 -38.65 -34.48 -10.06
N GLU A 9 -38.99 -33.78 -8.98
CA GLU A 9 -38.06 -32.81 -8.44
C GLU A 9 -36.84 -33.62 -8.00
N ASP A 10 -35.70 -33.28 -8.56
CA ASP A 10 -34.37 -33.84 -8.21
C ASP A 10 -34.06 -33.44 -6.74
N GLU A 11 -34.73 -34.10 -5.81
CA GLU A 11 -34.32 -34.01 -4.41
C GLU A 11 -32.98 -34.72 -4.27
N ILE A 12 -31.93 -33.92 -4.05
CA ILE A 12 -30.59 -34.42 -3.77
C ILE A 12 -30.66 -35.23 -2.48
N ASP A 13 -30.64 -36.57 -2.60
CA ASP A 13 -30.60 -37.45 -1.44
C ASP A 13 -29.24 -37.30 -0.70
N LEU A 14 -29.27 -36.56 0.41
CA LEU A 14 -28.13 -36.36 1.31
C LEU A 14 -27.48 -37.67 1.76
N ARG A 15 -28.27 -38.75 1.87
CA ARG A 15 -27.73 -40.08 2.21
C ARG A 15 -26.85 -40.67 1.14
N GLU A 16 -27.24 -40.52 -0.13
CA GLU A 16 -26.46 -40.98 -1.27
C GLU A 16 -25.15 -40.17 -1.40
N LEU A 17 -25.24 -38.87 -1.14
CA LEU A 17 -24.05 -37.97 -1.15
C LEU A 17 -23.06 -38.36 -0.04
N ILE A 18 -23.51 -38.60 1.18
CA ILE A 18 -22.67 -39.05 2.30
C ILE A 18 -22.07 -40.45 1.98
N LYS A 19 -22.87 -41.37 1.43
CA LYS A 19 -22.40 -42.71 1.08
C LYS A 19 -21.29 -42.63 -0.02
N THR A 20 -21.46 -41.77 -1.01
CA THR A 20 -20.49 -41.53 -2.06
C THR A 20 -19.18 -40.94 -1.49
N LEU A 21 -19.27 -39.96 -0.58
CA LEU A 21 -18.10 -39.42 0.14
C LEU A 21 -17.36 -40.50 0.94
N TRP A 22 -18.08 -41.40 1.60
CA TRP A 22 -17.48 -42.50 2.34
C TRP A 22 -16.76 -43.53 1.45
N ILE A 23 -17.32 -43.83 0.29
CA ILE A 23 -16.71 -44.74 -0.67
C ILE A 23 -15.40 -44.15 -1.23
N TYR A 24 -15.40 -42.86 -1.54
CA TYR A 24 -14.22 -42.18 -2.13
C TYR A 24 -13.31 -41.49 -1.11
N LYS A 25 -13.54 -41.69 0.22
CA LYS A 25 -12.77 -41.00 1.27
C LYS A 25 -11.24 -41.08 1.11
N TYR A 26 -10.71 -42.25 0.73
CA TYR A 26 -9.28 -42.41 0.53
C TYR A 26 -8.77 -41.70 -0.71
N LEU A 27 -9.54 -41.67 -1.79
CA LEU A 27 -9.19 -40.95 -2.99
C LEU A 27 -9.18 -39.44 -2.74
N ILE A 28 -10.21 -38.93 -2.04
CA ILE A 28 -10.29 -37.53 -1.63
C ILE A 28 -9.12 -37.16 -0.74
N LEU A 29 -8.77 -38.00 0.24
CA LEU A 29 -7.68 -37.76 1.17
C LEU A 29 -6.30 -37.74 0.47
N ILE A 30 -6.08 -38.66 -0.46
CA ILE A 30 -4.83 -38.68 -1.24
C ILE A 30 -4.73 -37.45 -2.13
N PHE A 31 -5.81 -37.07 -2.80
CA PHE A 31 -5.83 -35.94 -3.71
C PHE A 31 -5.63 -34.60 -2.96
N THR A 32 -6.34 -34.41 -1.85
CA THR A 32 -6.16 -33.21 -1.01
C THR A 32 -4.76 -33.12 -0.41
N SER A 33 -4.20 -34.26 0.08
CA SER A 33 -2.82 -34.28 0.58
C SER A 33 -1.81 -33.91 -0.50
N PHE A 34 -1.99 -34.42 -1.72
CA PHE A 34 -1.13 -34.10 -2.85
C PHE A 34 -1.15 -32.61 -3.20
N ILE A 35 -2.34 -32.02 -3.31
CA ILE A 35 -2.50 -30.57 -3.57
C ILE A 35 -1.87 -29.76 -2.43
N THR A 36 -2.08 -30.16 -1.18
CA THR A 36 -1.50 -29.47 -0.03
C THR A 36 0.02 -29.48 -0.06
N ILE A 37 0.63 -30.64 -0.36
CA ILE A 37 2.10 -30.77 -0.47
C ILE A 37 2.63 -29.88 -1.60
N LEU A 38 1.98 -29.88 -2.78
CA LEU A 38 2.38 -29.01 -3.88
C LEU A 38 2.25 -27.52 -3.52
N SER A 39 1.21 -27.15 -2.80
CA SER A 39 1.01 -25.77 -2.32
C SER A 39 2.11 -25.35 -1.34
N ILE A 40 2.49 -26.23 -0.43
CA ILE A 40 3.60 -25.97 0.53
C ILE A 40 4.92 -25.80 -0.22
N ILE A 41 5.24 -26.69 -1.17
CA ILE A 41 6.45 -26.60 -1.99
C ILE A 41 6.47 -25.28 -2.76
N TYR A 42 5.35 -24.91 -3.40
CA TYR A 42 5.23 -23.66 -4.13
C TYR A 42 5.49 -22.42 -3.24
N VAL A 43 4.91 -22.40 -2.03
CA VAL A 43 5.11 -21.31 -1.06
C VAL A 43 6.56 -21.24 -0.57
N LEU A 44 7.20 -22.39 -0.36
CA LEU A 44 8.59 -22.45 0.08
C LEU A 44 9.58 -22.02 -1.02
N GLN A 45 9.27 -22.34 -2.28
CA GLN A 45 10.11 -21.93 -3.42
C GLN A 45 9.96 -20.43 -3.74
N LYS A 46 8.81 -19.86 -3.48
CA LYS A 46 8.54 -18.43 -3.73
C LYS A 46 8.99 -17.61 -2.52
N ASN A 47 10.29 -17.35 -2.40
CA ASN A 47 10.83 -16.35 -1.50
C ASN A 47 10.93 -15.01 -2.27
N PRO A 48 9.93 -14.12 -2.19
CA PRO A 48 10.06 -12.81 -2.79
C PRO A 48 11.21 -12.07 -2.10
N THR A 49 11.99 -11.31 -2.86
CA THR A 49 12.97 -10.38 -2.29
C THR A 49 12.27 -9.47 -1.28
N PRO A 50 12.84 -9.31 -0.07
CA PRO A 50 12.21 -8.49 0.97
C PRO A 50 12.15 -7.04 0.51
N ILE A 51 10.97 -6.43 0.55
CA ILE A 51 10.78 -5.02 0.23
C ILE A 51 10.44 -4.27 1.51
N TYR A 52 11.16 -3.18 1.75
CA TYR A 52 10.95 -2.28 2.88
C TYR A 52 10.35 -0.97 2.40
N LYS A 53 9.60 -0.29 3.26
CA LYS A 53 9.03 1.03 2.99
C LYS A 53 9.68 2.07 3.89
N GLY A 54 10.14 3.16 3.29
CA GLY A 54 10.53 4.36 4.02
C GLY A 54 9.49 5.46 3.85
N SER A 55 9.34 6.31 4.86
CA SER A 55 8.47 7.49 4.83
C SER A 55 9.20 8.72 5.36
N LEU A 56 8.97 9.84 4.69
CA LEU A 56 9.46 11.17 5.03
C LEU A 56 8.28 12.12 5.08
N TYR A 57 8.17 12.92 6.14
CA TYR A 57 7.17 13.98 6.27
C TYR A 57 7.83 15.34 6.10
N MET A 58 7.21 16.20 5.30
CA MET A 58 7.66 17.58 5.10
C MET A 58 6.53 18.57 5.29
N GLU A 59 6.83 19.70 5.93
CA GLU A 59 5.95 20.86 6.03
C GLU A 59 6.36 21.90 4.99
N ILE A 60 5.46 22.21 4.07
CA ILE A 60 5.69 23.22 3.04
C ILE A 60 5.69 24.60 3.69
N GLY A 61 6.70 25.38 3.37
CA GLY A 61 6.88 26.72 3.90
C GLY A 61 5.84 27.72 3.39
N THR A 62 5.90 28.93 3.91
CA THR A 62 5.04 30.06 3.53
C THR A 62 5.85 31.31 3.22
N ILE A 63 5.31 32.14 2.35
CA ILE A 63 5.76 33.50 2.05
C ILE A 63 4.67 34.48 2.48
N GLN A 64 5.02 35.74 2.64
CA GLN A 64 4.04 36.82 2.77
C GLN A 64 3.65 37.37 1.41
N ASP A 65 2.34 37.52 1.17
CA ASP A 65 1.84 38.20 -0.01
C ASP A 65 1.90 39.73 0.15
N LYS A 66 1.42 40.49 -0.86
CA LYS A 66 1.39 41.95 -0.84
C LYS A 66 0.47 42.53 0.25
N ASN A 67 -0.44 41.73 0.80
CA ASN A 67 -1.36 42.09 1.86
C ASN A 67 -0.89 41.61 3.24
N PHE A 68 0.38 41.18 3.35
CA PHE A 68 0.98 40.62 4.56
C PHE A 68 0.29 39.33 5.04
N GLN A 69 -0.44 38.62 4.16
CA GLN A 69 -1.06 37.35 4.49
C GLN A 69 -0.09 36.18 4.18
N PRO A 70 -0.03 35.17 5.05
CA PRO A 70 0.80 33.98 4.80
C PRO A 70 0.18 33.12 3.69
N VAL A 71 0.95 32.90 2.61
CA VAL A 71 0.60 32.03 1.50
C VAL A 71 1.59 30.88 1.41
N ILE A 72 1.13 29.67 1.13
CA ILE A 72 2.01 28.51 0.95
C ILE A 72 2.88 28.71 -0.31
N ILE A 73 4.16 28.30 -0.21
CA ILE A 73 5.13 28.42 -1.33
C ILE A 73 4.65 27.62 -2.54
N GLU A 74 4.15 26.41 -2.31
CA GLU A 74 3.66 25.51 -3.34
C GLU A 74 2.52 24.66 -2.80
N ASN A 75 1.53 24.34 -3.65
CA ASN A 75 0.43 23.46 -3.26
C ASN A 75 0.93 22.03 -3.05
N ALA A 76 0.59 21.41 -1.93
CA ALA A 76 1.02 20.04 -1.60
C ALA A 76 0.59 19.00 -2.65
N LYS A 77 -0.55 19.20 -3.34
CA LYS A 77 -1.01 18.29 -4.41
C LYS A 77 -0.12 18.38 -5.64
N ASP A 78 0.23 19.62 -6.03
CA ASP A 78 1.05 19.87 -7.21
C ASP A 78 2.48 19.36 -6.98
N LEU A 79 3.03 19.63 -5.79
CA LEU A 79 4.32 19.06 -5.38
C LEU A 79 4.30 17.52 -5.36
N ALA A 80 3.26 16.91 -4.80
CA ALA A 80 3.11 15.46 -4.80
C ALA A 80 3.09 14.87 -6.22
N TYR A 81 2.38 15.53 -7.13
CA TYR A 81 2.32 15.12 -8.54
C TYR A 81 3.70 15.18 -9.21
N ILE A 82 4.42 16.27 -9.02
CA ILE A 82 5.80 16.44 -9.56
C ILE A 82 6.73 15.36 -9.01
N LEU A 83 6.71 15.12 -7.70
CA LEU A 83 7.58 14.12 -7.08
C LEU A 83 7.29 12.70 -7.57
N ASN A 84 6.02 12.36 -7.76
CA ASN A 84 5.63 11.05 -8.30
C ASN A 84 6.13 10.85 -9.74
N LEU A 85 6.20 11.92 -10.54
CA LEU A 85 6.71 11.86 -11.91
C LEU A 85 8.24 11.82 -12.00
N GLU A 86 8.93 12.62 -11.17
CA GLU A 86 10.39 12.78 -11.28
C GLU A 86 11.18 11.69 -10.57
N PHE A 87 10.66 11.16 -9.45
CA PHE A 87 11.44 10.29 -8.55
C PHE A 87 10.88 8.88 -8.41
N ASP A 88 9.80 8.53 -9.09
CA ASP A 88 9.13 7.22 -8.95
C ASP A 88 8.84 6.87 -7.47
N VAL A 89 8.36 7.84 -6.73
CA VAL A 89 7.99 7.73 -5.32
C VAL A 89 6.49 7.89 -5.14
N LYS A 90 5.98 7.52 -3.98
CA LYS A 90 4.59 7.79 -3.63
C LYS A 90 4.53 9.00 -2.68
N ALA A 91 4.25 10.17 -3.24
CA ALA A 91 3.98 11.39 -2.48
C ALA A 91 2.47 11.61 -2.38
N VAL A 92 1.96 11.82 -1.16
CA VAL A 92 0.54 11.98 -0.86
C VAL A 92 0.33 12.99 0.27
N ILE A 93 -0.87 13.54 0.35
CA ILE A 93 -1.33 14.31 1.51
C ILE A 93 -1.84 13.30 2.55
N PRO A 94 -1.36 13.33 3.81
CA PRO A 94 -1.83 12.44 4.87
C PRO A 94 -3.35 12.55 5.07
N LYS A 95 -4.04 11.41 5.06
CA LYS A 95 -5.52 11.36 5.14
C LYS A 95 -6.08 11.97 6.43
N GLU A 96 -5.35 11.85 7.52
CA GLU A 96 -5.76 12.36 8.83
C GLU A 96 -5.92 13.89 8.83
N ILE A 97 -5.17 14.60 8.00
CA ILE A 97 -5.25 16.07 7.88
C ILE A 97 -6.42 16.50 7.00
N LEU A 98 -6.77 15.69 6.00
CA LEU A 98 -7.92 15.96 5.13
C LEU A 98 -9.26 15.97 5.90
N THR A 99 -9.33 15.26 7.02
CA THR A 99 -10.55 15.12 7.84
C THR A 99 -10.75 16.29 8.80
N ILE A 100 -9.68 16.98 9.20
CA ILE A 100 -9.72 18.02 10.24
C ILE A 100 -9.95 19.42 9.68
N ASN A 101 -9.52 19.71 8.45
CA ASN A 101 -9.53 21.08 7.90
C ASN A 101 -9.88 21.12 6.41
N ASN A 102 -11.17 21.12 6.09
CA ASN A 102 -11.64 21.37 4.73
C ASN A 102 -11.41 22.80 4.22
N LEU A 103 -10.88 23.71 5.06
CA LEU A 103 -10.82 25.15 4.78
C LEU A 103 -9.41 25.74 4.67
N LEU A 104 -8.36 25.03 5.07
CA LEU A 104 -6.98 25.53 4.97
C LEU A 104 -6.16 24.70 3.99
N PRO A 105 -5.33 25.33 3.15
CA PRO A 105 -4.42 24.59 2.26
C PRO A 105 -3.49 23.73 3.10
N THR A 106 -3.46 22.44 2.81
CA THR A 106 -2.65 21.46 3.54
C THR A 106 -1.17 21.72 3.27
N LYS A 107 -0.42 22.01 4.33
CA LYS A 107 1.03 22.25 4.26
C LYS A 107 1.86 20.98 4.38
N LEU A 108 1.23 19.85 4.70
CA LEU A 108 1.92 18.61 4.99
C LEU A 108 1.90 17.67 3.80
N ILE A 109 3.05 17.07 3.50
CA ILE A 109 3.20 16.03 2.50
C ILE A 109 3.95 14.83 3.10
N GLU A 110 3.45 13.62 2.83
CA GLU A 110 4.13 12.36 3.12
C GLU A 110 4.70 11.81 1.81
N ILE A 111 5.99 11.50 1.83
CA ILE A 111 6.72 10.92 0.70
C ILE A 111 7.17 9.53 1.13
N SER A 112 6.80 8.51 0.40
CA SER A 112 7.20 7.14 0.68
C SER A 112 7.90 6.50 -0.53
N PHE A 113 8.92 5.70 -0.23
CA PHE A 113 9.69 4.95 -1.21
C PHE A 113 9.89 3.53 -0.74
N GLU A 114 9.78 2.58 -1.66
CA GLU A 114 9.88 1.15 -1.40
C GLU A 114 11.08 0.56 -2.14
N ASN A 115 11.92 -0.18 -1.43
CA ASN A 115 13.09 -0.85 -2.02
C ASN A 115 13.53 -2.02 -1.13
N GLU A 116 14.32 -2.95 -1.69
CA GLU A 116 14.96 -4.04 -0.94
C GLU A 116 16.10 -3.54 -0.03
N ASP A 117 16.80 -2.48 -0.42
CA ASP A 117 17.89 -1.90 0.33
C ASP A 117 17.44 -0.68 1.15
N LYS A 118 17.51 -0.81 2.47
CA LYS A 118 17.18 0.25 3.44
C LYS A 118 18.08 1.48 3.29
N ASN A 119 19.35 1.30 2.89
CA ASN A 119 20.26 2.43 2.67
C ASN A 119 19.82 3.23 1.45
N LYS A 120 19.48 2.55 0.35
CA LYS A 120 18.94 3.18 -0.85
C LYS A 120 17.65 3.96 -0.57
N ILE A 121 16.77 3.42 0.29
CA ILE A 121 15.57 4.13 0.75
C ILE A 121 15.95 5.45 1.43
N ARG A 122 16.88 5.40 2.37
CA ARG A 122 17.34 6.59 3.11
C ARG A 122 17.97 7.64 2.21
N GLU A 123 18.84 7.22 1.31
CA GLU A 123 19.52 8.10 0.35
C GLU A 123 18.52 8.76 -0.60
N THR A 124 17.59 8.00 -1.16
CA THR A 124 16.57 8.52 -2.07
C THR A 124 15.67 9.54 -1.37
N LEU A 125 15.15 9.22 -0.17
CA LEU A 125 14.32 10.16 0.57
C LEU A 125 15.09 11.41 1.00
N LYS A 126 16.37 11.30 1.35
CA LYS A 126 17.24 12.45 1.63
C LYS A 126 17.44 13.32 0.38
N LYS A 127 17.71 12.71 -0.77
CA LYS A 127 17.85 13.42 -2.06
C LYS A 127 16.58 14.19 -2.42
N ILE A 128 15.42 13.59 -2.22
CA ILE A 128 14.11 14.24 -2.46
C ILE A 128 13.90 15.43 -1.51
N LYS A 129 14.20 15.25 -0.22
CA LYS A 129 14.15 16.34 0.76
C LYS A 129 15.02 17.53 0.30
N ASP A 130 16.28 17.25 -0.07
CA ASP A 130 17.22 18.28 -0.47
C ASP A 130 16.73 18.99 -1.77
N TYR A 131 16.17 18.23 -2.73
CA TYR A 131 15.54 18.77 -3.93
C TYR A 131 14.41 19.75 -3.62
N ILE A 132 13.47 19.36 -2.73
CA ILE A 132 12.33 20.21 -2.36
C ILE A 132 12.80 21.49 -1.68
N VAL A 133 13.72 21.37 -0.72
CA VAL A 133 14.24 22.52 0.02
C VAL A 133 14.97 23.48 -0.94
N GLU A 134 15.79 22.96 -1.85
CA GLU A 134 16.51 23.78 -2.82
C GLU A 134 15.57 24.44 -3.83
N LYS A 135 14.58 23.70 -4.34
CA LYS A 135 13.54 24.24 -5.22
C LYS A 135 12.83 25.42 -4.54
N HIS A 136 12.31 25.21 -3.33
CA HIS A 136 11.59 26.28 -2.60
C HIS A 136 12.51 27.46 -2.26
N LYS A 137 13.78 27.22 -1.97
CA LYS A 137 14.76 28.29 -1.76
C LYS A 137 14.99 29.14 -3.02
N LYS A 138 15.01 28.50 -4.21
CA LYS A 138 15.11 29.23 -5.48
C LYS A 138 13.84 30.02 -5.78
N ASP A 139 12.67 29.40 -5.57
CA ASP A 139 11.36 30.00 -5.86
C ASP A 139 11.08 31.21 -4.96
N THR A 140 11.62 31.20 -3.75
CA THR A 140 11.39 32.26 -2.75
C THR A 140 12.51 33.30 -2.66
N LYS A 141 13.52 33.25 -3.54
CA LYS A 141 14.72 34.08 -3.47
C LYS A 141 14.45 35.60 -3.35
N TYR A 142 13.35 36.07 -3.91
CA TYR A 142 13.00 37.49 -3.99
C TYR A 142 11.88 37.90 -3.02
N TYR A 143 11.46 36.99 -2.13
CA TYR A 143 10.45 37.26 -1.14
C TYR A 143 11.05 37.63 0.20
N GLU A 144 10.37 38.50 0.95
CA GLU A 144 10.68 38.82 2.34
C GLU A 144 9.82 37.97 3.29
N ASN A 145 10.24 37.80 4.55
CA ASN A 145 9.50 37.08 5.58
C ASN A 145 9.10 35.63 5.19
N ILE A 146 10.10 34.85 4.80
CA ILE A 146 9.92 33.46 4.36
C ILE A 146 9.99 32.51 5.57
N ILE A 147 9.00 31.64 5.69
CA ILE A 147 9.08 30.41 6.51
C ILE A 147 9.43 29.28 5.57
N MET A 148 10.65 28.78 5.67
CA MET A 148 11.16 27.74 4.77
C MET A 148 10.49 26.38 5.00
N THR A 149 10.41 25.62 3.92
CA THR A 149 10.02 24.21 3.96
C THR A 149 11.01 23.41 4.79
N LYS A 150 10.50 22.54 5.64
CA LYS A 150 11.30 21.74 6.57
C LYS A 150 10.81 20.30 6.67
N GLN A 151 11.72 19.42 7.04
CA GLN A 151 11.40 18.04 7.41
C GLN A 151 10.75 17.99 8.80
N ILE A 152 9.76 17.12 8.97
CA ILE A 152 9.12 16.82 10.26
C ILE A 152 9.55 15.43 10.71
N GLY A 153 10.25 15.38 11.84
CA GLY A 153 10.79 14.14 12.37
C GLY A 153 11.87 13.50 11.48
N ASP A 154 12.25 12.27 11.79
CA ASP A 154 13.25 11.52 11.05
C ASP A 154 12.61 10.67 9.94
N ILE A 155 13.43 10.25 8.97
CA ILE A 155 13.04 9.27 7.95
C ILE A 155 12.75 7.95 8.67
N LYS A 156 11.50 7.49 8.61
CA LYS A 156 11.06 6.22 9.17
C LYS A 156 11.20 5.13 8.12
N ILE A 157 11.87 4.03 8.45
CA ILE A 157 11.98 2.86 7.59
C ILE A 157 11.34 1.68 8.32
N SER A 158 10.48 0.93 7.63
CA SER A 158 9.83 -0.25 8.20
C SER A 158 10.87 -1.28 8.66
N ASN A 159 10.68 -1.84 9.84
CA ASN A 159 11.50 -2.94 10.33
C ASN A 159 11.13 -4.25 9.65
N GLU A 160 9.87 -4.40 9.30
CA GLU A 160 9.31 -5.59 8.64
C GLU A 160 9.17 -5.37 7.14
N GLU A 161 9.26 -6.47 6.40
CA GLU A 161 9.02 -6.51 4.97
C GLU A 161 7.53 -6.26 4.67
N ILE A 162 7.22 -5.39 3.72
CA ILE A 162 5.83 -5.09 3.33
C ILE A 162 5.22 -6.15 2.42
N ASN A 163 6.06 -6.94 1.74
CA ASN A 163 5.66 -7.99 0.81
C ASN A 163 5.73 -9.40 1.42
N LYS A 164 5.76 -9.50 2.75
CA LYS A 164 5.79 -10.78 3.48
C LYS A 164 4.62 -11.66 3.03
N PRO A 165 4.85 -12.81 2.39
CA PRO A 165 3.76 -13.67 1.95
C PRO A 165 2.96 -14.13 3.16
N LYS A 166 1.65 -14.05 3.09
CA LYS A 166 0.74 -14.59 4.10
C LYS A 166 0.72 -16.12 4.01
N LYS A 167 1.85 -16.75 4.34
CA LYS A 167 2.09 -18.19 4.19
C LYS A 167 0.98 -19.02 4.84
N ALA A 168 0.52 -18.61 6.04
CA ALA A 168 -0.57 -19.28 6.74
C ALA A 168 -1.91 -19.24 5.96
N LEU A 169 -2.20 -18.15 5.26
CA LEU A 169 -3.42 -18.00 4.48
C LEU A 169 -3.42 -18.89 3.24
N ILE A 170 -2.27 -19.02 2.57
CA ILE A 170 -2.13 -19.85 1.36
C ILE A 170 -2.30 -21.33 1.74
N VAL A 171 -1.70 -21.77 2.84
CA VAL A 171 -1.87 -23.13 3.35
C VAL A 171 -3.32 -23.38 3.76
N ALA A 172 -3.98 -22.43 4.45
CA ALA A 172 -5.39 -22.59 4.84
C ALA A 172 -6.34 -22.72 3.65
N ILE A 173 -6.11 -21.94 2.56
CA ILE A 173 -6.95 -22.02 1.35
C ILE A 173 -6.76 -23.37 0.62
N SER A 174 -5.61 -24.02 0.73
CA SER A 174 -5.36 -25.33 0.11
C SER A 174 -6.04 -26.49 0.85
N PHE A 175 -6.60 -26.25 2.04
CA PHE A 175 -7.39 -27.24 2.81
C PHE A 175 -8.90 -27.14 2.57
N VAL A 176 -9.41 -26.15 1.88
CA VAL A 176 -10.82 -25.93 1.51
C VAL A 176 -11.06 -26.41 0.08
#